data_35663fe4633a322dc01042119853ed0e
#
_entry.id   35663fe4633a322dc01042119853ed0e
#
_cell.length_a   1.000
_cell.length_b   1.000
_cell.length_c   1.000
_cell.angle_alpha   90.00
_cell.angle_beta   90.00
_cell.angle_gamma   90.00
#
_symmetry.space_group_name_H-M   'P 1'
#
loop_
_entity.id
_entity.type
_entity.pdbx_description
1 polymer ?
#
loop_
_entity_poly.entity_id
_entity_poly.type
_entity_poly.pdbx_seq_one_letter_code
_entity_poly.pdbx_strand_id
1 'polypeptide(L)'
;AAKIFSNINSEQKPVPKSLIFDLYGVTDDDKNFAITRSDDIAKELNENVDSPYYNLIKYPGSPRGKGKIDLSTFVSTLKKYVDVDGKFADNNIKDLNFQSQIVINYFNTLKYHWEKEELWGNASQNVFFKAAGFIAALEFFFEYIFPKCIEKKSFKLDYLISLFDFSDVTLITSSEIKGSDGKSARKMIIDNLKEGLKTEAPEENEYEY
;
A
#
# COMPACT_ATOMS: atom_id res chain seq x y z
N ALA A 1 -26.92 -6.31 -10.23
CA ALA A 1 -27.01 -4.95 -9.63
C ALA A 1 -25.80 -4.10 -10.03
N ALA A 2 -24.55 -4.49 -9.75
CA ALA A 2 -23.34 -3.70 -10.04
C ALA A 2 -23.15 -3.33 -11.53
N LYS A 3 -23.43 -4.27 -12.48
CA LYS A 3 -23.36 -4.01 -13.93
C LYS A 3 -24.43 -3.02 -14.41
N ILE A 4 -25.64 -3.09 -13.83
CA ILE A 4 -26.73 -2.17 -14.17
C ILE A 4 -26.37 -0.76 -13.68
N PHE A 5 -25.78 -0.66 -12.49
CA PHE A 5 -25.34 0.60 -11.90
C PHE A 5 -24.21 1.26 -12.69
N SER A 6 -23.26 0.47 -13.21
CA SER A 6 -22.17 0.93 -14.09
C SER A 6 -22.71 1.48 -15.42
N ASN A 7 -23.73 0.84 -16.02
CA ASN A 7 -24.31 1.27 -17.29
C ASN A 7 -25.19 2.53 -17.18
N ILE A 8 -25.93 2.69 -16.07
CA ILE A 8 -26.75 3.88 -15.82
C ILE A 8 -25.87 5.11 -15.64
N ASN A 9 -24.62 4.92 -15.21
CA ASN A 9 -23.72 6.01 -14.83
C ASN A 9 -22.96 6.64 -16.01
N SER A 10 -23.03 6.07 -17.19
CA SER A 10 -22.40 6.67 -18.40
C SER A 10 -23.10 7.94 -18.87
N GLU A 11 -24.34 8.20 -18.44
CA GLU A 11 -25.16 9.33 -18.87
C GLU A 11 -25.49 10.37 -17.78
N GLN A 12 -25.10 10.10 -16.50
CA GLN A 12 -25.34 11.01 -15.37
C GLN A 12 -24.06 11.25 -14.55
N LYS A 13 -24.11 12.05 -13.46
CA LYS A 13 -22.94 12.31 -12.60
C LYS A 13 -22.20 11.01 -12.27
N PRO A 14 -20.90 10.89 -12.58
CA PRO A 14 -20.17 9.65 -12.39
C PRO A 14 -20.20 9.21 -10.92
N VAL A 15 -20.62 7.96 -10.68
CA VAL A 15 -20.54 7.35 -9.35
C VAL A 15 -19.07 7.27 -8.93
N PRO A 16 -18.75 7.65 -7.69
CA PRO A 16 -17.39 7.53 -7.18
C PRO A 16 -16.85 6.11 -7.37
N LYS A 17 -15.61 5.99 -7.88
CA LYS A 17 -14.96 4.68 -8.10
C LYS A 17 -14.93 3.82 -6.84
N SER A 18 -14.77 4.43 -5.67
CA SER A 18 -14.81 3.74 -4.37
C SER A 18 -16.14 3.01 -4.15
N LEU A 19 -17.29 3.62 -4.51
CA LEU A 19 -18.58 2.96 -4.38
C LEU A 19 -18.75 1.80 -5.38
N ILE A 20 -18.17 1.95 -6.58
CA ILE A 20 -18.16 0.87 -7.58
C ILE A 20 -17.36 -0.32 -7.04
N PHE A 21 -16.18 -0.09 -6.48
CA PHE A 21 -15.33 -1.15 -5.93
C PHE A 21 -15.93 -1.82 -4.70
N ASP A 22 -16.53 -1.06 -3.79
CA ASP A 22 -17.24 -1.59 -2.63
C ASP A 22 -18.43 -2.49 -3.04
N LEU A 23 -19.13 -2.14 -4.13
CA LEU A 23 -20.20 -2.98 -4.69
C LEU A 23 -19.68 -4.25 -5.38
N TYR A 24 -18.50 -4.20 -6.01
CA TYR A 24 -17.88 -5.38 -6.62
C TYR A 24 -17.33 -6.35 -5.58
N GLY A 25 -16.87 -5.88 -4.43
CA GLY A 25 -16.43 -6.72 -3.31
C GLY A 25 -17.54 -7.61 -2.72
N VAL A 26 -18.82 -7.33 -3.05
CA VAL A 26 -19.99 -8.12 -2.63
C VAL A 26 -20.42 -9.17 -3.69
N THR A 27 -19.78 -9.18 -4.88
CA THR A 27 -20.18 -10.10 -5.97
C THR A 27 -19.13 -11.18 -6.17
N ASP A 28 -19.52 -12.43 -5.97
CA ASP A 28 -18.74 -13.66 -6.18
C ASP A 28 -18.53 -13.99 -7.68
N ASP A 29 -18.05 -13.04 -8.46
CA ASP A 29 -17.81 -13.22 -9.90
C ASP A 29 -16.30 -13.32 -10.15
N ASP A 30 -15.81 -14.48 -10.63
CA ASP A 30 -14.40 -14.75 -10.96
C ASP A 30 -13.76 -13.68 -11.85
N LYS A 31 -14.56 -12.97 -12.64
CA LYS A 31 -14.10 -11.85 -13.49
C LYS A 31 -13.67 -10.60 -12.69
N ASN A 32 -13.97 -10.55 -11.40
CA ASN A 32 -13.67 -9.42 -10.53
C ASN A 32 -12.72 -9.81 -9.38
N PHE A 33 -12.10 -11.00 -9.46
CA PHE A 33 -11.23 -11.53 -8.41
C PHE A 33 -10.22 -10.49 -7.88
N ALA A 34 -9.49 -9.83 -8.76
CA ALA A 34 -8.47 -8.87 -8.34
C ALA A 34 -9.05 -7.64 -7.62
N ILE A 35 -10.28 -7.22 -7.97
CA ILE A 35 -10.98 -6.12 -7.32
C ILE A 35 -11.45 -6.56 -5.93
N THR A 36 -12.12 -7.72 -5.84
CA THR A 36 -12.60 -8.28 -4.57
C THR A 36 -11.44 -8.53 -3.62
N ARG A 37 -10.37 -9.17 -4.09
CA ARG A 37 -9.17 -9.44 -3.30
C ARG A 37 -8.50 -8.16 -2.80
N SER A 38 -8.43 -7.12 -3.64
CA SER A 38 -7.87 -5.83 -3.24
C SER A 38 -8.74 -5.10 -2.21
N ASP A 39 -10.07 -5.21 -2.33
CA ASP A 39 -11.01 -4.65 -1.35
C ASP A 39 -10.90 -5.37 0.00
N ASP A 40 -10.80 -6.70 0.00
CA ASP A 40 -10.59 -7.49 1.21
C ASP A 40 -9.28 -7.12 1.93
N ILE A 41 -8.18 -6.96 1.20
CA ILE A 41 -6.91 -6.48 1.77
C ILE A 41 -7.07 -5.06 2.32
N ALA A 42 -7.78 -4.17 1.61
CA ALA A 42 -8.03 -2.82 2.11
C ALA A 42 -8.87 -2.82 3.40
N LYS A 43 -9.85 -3.73 3.53
CA LYS A 43 -10.62 -3.92 4.78
C LYS A 43 -9.71 -4.36 5.92
N GLU A 44 -8.87 -5.38 5.70
CA GLU A 44 -7.89 -5.82 6.70
C GLU A 44 -6.97 -4.67 7.14
N LEU A 45 -6.46 -3.87 6.20
CA LEU A 45 -5.63 -2.71 6.56
C LEU A 45 -6.41 -1.65 7.36
N ASN A 46 -7.70 -1.50 7.11
CA ASN A 46 -8.51 -0.49 7.78
C ASN A 46 -9.06 -0.94 9.15
N GLU A 47 -9.24 -2.24 9.36
CA GLU A 47 -9.89 -2.81 10.56
C GLU A 47 -8.87 -3.37 11.57
N ASN A 48 -7.69 -3.78 11.12
CA ASN A 48 -6.64 -4.30 11.97
C ASN A 48 -5.97 -3.17 12.77
N VAL A 49 -6.00 -3.26 14.09
CA VAL A 49 -5.44 -2.25 15.01
C VAL A 49 -3.92 -2.09 14.88
N ASP A 50 -3.22 -3.14 14.43
CA ASP A 50 -1.77 -3.12 14.21
C ASP A 50 -1.40 -2.55 12.83
N SER A 51 -2.40 -2.24 12.00
CA SER A 51 -2.18 -1.65 10.68
C SER A 51 -1.86 -0.16 10.78
N PRO A 52 -0.86 0.33 10.03
CA PRO A 52 -0.59 1.76 9.93
C PRO A 52 -1.68 2.55 9.20
N TYR A 53 -2.66 1.86 8.62
CA TYR A 53 -3.85 2.45 7.99
C TYR A 53 -5.14 2.20 8.79
N TYR A 54 -5.04 1.78 10.06
CA TYR A 54 -6.21 1.56 10.91
C TYR A 54 -7.12 2.79 10.96
N ASN A 55 -8.39 2.61 10.56
CA ASN A 55 -9.39 3.68 10.41
C ASN A 55 -8.98 4.85 9.51
N LEU A 56 -8.02 4.67 8.60
CA LEU A 56 -7.52 5.72 7.71
C LEU A 56 -7.95 5.56 6.25
N ILE A 57 -8.56 4.44 5.87
CA ILE A 57 -9.11 4.26 4.53
C ILE A 57 -10.52 4.84 4.48
N LYS A 58 -10.76 5.66 3.46
CA LYS A 58 -12.04 6.33 3.28
C LYS A 58 -12.95 5.49 2.41
N TYR A 59 -13.91 4.86 3.05
CA TYR A 59 -14.97 4.10 2.40
C TYR A 59 -16.11 5.00 1.91
N PRO A 60 -16.94 4.53 0.93
CA PRO A 60 -18.16 5.20 0.54
C PRO A 60 -19.08 5.41 1.77
N GLY A 61 -19.62 6.61 1.91
CA GLY A 61 -20.49 6.94 3.06
C GLY A 61 -19.76 7.27 4.36
N SER A 62 -18.42 7.20 4.40
CA SER A 62 -17.65 7.63 5.58
C SER A 62 -17.91 9.11 5.89
N PRO A 63 -18.04 9.50 7.18
CA PRO A 63 -18.19 10.89 7.57
C PRO A 63 -17.07 11.77 7.03
N ARG A 64 -17.38 13.05 6.71
CA ARG A 64 -16.37 14.01 6.27
C ARG A 64 -15.23 14.11 7.30
N GLY A 65 -14.00 14.05 6.83
CA GLY A 65 -12.79 14.13 7.68
C GLY A 65 -12.33 12.79 8.27
N LYS A 66 -13.13 11.72 8.20
CA LYS A 66 -12.66 10.36 8.49
C LYS A 66 -11.97 9.77 7.25
N GLY A 67 -10.87 9.07 7.50
CA GLY A 67 -10.01 8.51 6.46
C GLY A 67 -9.10 9.56 5.80
N LYS A 68 -7.95 9.12 5.35
CA LYS A 68 -6.90 9.95 4.73
C LYS A 68 -6.68 9.61 3.27
N ILE A 69 -6.97 8.37 2.89
CA ILE A 69 -6.76 7.86 1.54
C ILE A 69 -8.03 7.16 1.05
N ASP A 70 -8.38 7.37 -0.21
CA ASP A 70 -9.61 6.80 -0.78
C ASP A 70 -9.46 5.30 -1.06
N LEU A 71 -10.49 4.49 -0.76
CA LEU A 71 -10.57 3.06 -1.09
C LEU A 71 -10.23 2.79 -2.56
N SER A 72 -10.69 3.66 -3.47
CA SER A 72 -10.39 3.51 -4.89
C SER A 72 -8.90 3.55 -5.22
N THR A 73 -8.11 4.29 -4.45
CA THR A 73 -6.63 4.31 -4.59
C THR A 73 -6.05 2.97 -4.18
N PHE A 74 -6.50 2.41 -3.04
CA PHE A 74 -6.07 1.08 -2.58
C PHE A 74 -6.37 0.01 -3.62
N VAL A 75 -7.63 -0.14 -4.00
CA VAL A 75 -8.08 -1.17 -4.93
C VAL A 75 -7.40 -1.04 -6.30
N SER A 76 -7.36 0.16 -6.87
CA SER A 76 -6.74 0.36 -8.19
C SER A 76 -5.24 0.10 -8.21
N THR A 77 -4.55 0.28 -7.08
CA THR A 77 -3.12 0.05 -6.98
C THR A 77 -2.79 -1.41 -6.71
N LEU A 78 -3.53 -2.05 -5.78
CA LEU A 78 -3.27 -3.44 -5.37
C LEU A 78 -3.65 -4.46 -6.45
N LYS A 79 -4.72 -4.21 -7.22
CA LYS A 79 -5.32 -5.20 -8.13
C LYS A 79 -4.31 -5.87 -9.08
N LYS A 80 -3.33 -5.15 -9.59
CA LYS A 80 -2.30 -5.70 -10.50
C LYS A 80 -1.32 -6.65 -9.83
N TYR A 81 -1.23 -6.63 -8.49
CA TYR A 81 -0.33 -7.49 -7.73
C TYR A 81 -1.03 -8.74 -7.17
N VAL A 82 -2.36 -8.62 -6.95
CA VAL A 82 -3.18 -9.71 -6.40
C VAL A 82 -3.93 -10.51 -7.47
N ASP A 83 -3.89 -10.07 -8.73
CA ASP A 83 -4.52 -10.77 -9.84
C ASP A 83 -3.97 -12.19 -10.02
N VAL A 84 -4.68 -13.01 -10.79
CA VAL A 84 -4.31 -14.42 -11.05
C VAL A 84 -2.96 -14.57 -11.74
N ASP A 85 -2.49 -13.52 -12.43
CA ASP A 85 -1.18 -13.38 -13.07
C ASP A 85 -0.31 -12.29 -12.40
N GLY A 86 -0.66 -11.91 -11.18
CA GLY A 86 0.05 -10.89 -10.41
C GLY A 86 1.21 -11.46 -9.57
N LYS A 87 2.00 -10.55 -9.02
CA LYS A 87 3.22 -10.89 -8.25
C LYS A 87 3.00 -11.88 -7.11
N PHE A 88 1.86 -11.83 -6.43
CA PHE A 88 1.53 -12.79 -5.39
C PHE A 88 1.28 -14.18 -5.96
N ALA A 89 0.53 -14.27 -7.07
CA ALA A 89 0.23 -15.54 -7.74
C ALA A 89 1.49 -16.18 -8.31
N ASP A 90 2.36 -15.40 -8.97
CA ASP A 90 3.65 -15.83 -9.50
C ASP A 90 4.55 -16.50 -8.44
N ASN A 91 4.40 -16.10 -7.18
CA ASN A 91 5.17 -16.63 -6.05
C ASN A 91 4.37 -17.57 -5.15
N ASN A 92 3.22 -18.06 -5.64
CA ASN A 92 2.32 -18.96 -4.92
C ASN A 92 1.82 -18.45 -3.57
N ILE A 93 1.74 -17.13 -3.40
CA ILE A 93 1.18 -16.46 -2.21
C ILE A 93 -0.30 -16.21 -2.46
N LYS A 94 -1.16 -17.17 -2.09
CA LYS A 94 -2.60 -17.17 -2.40
C LYS A 94 -3.49 -16.86 -1.20
N ASP A 95 -2.99 -17.04 0.02
CA ASP A 95 -3.74 -16.79 1.24
C ASP A 95 -3.98 -15.31 1.47
N LEU A 96 -5.23 -14.91 1.72
CA LEU A 96 -5.64 -13.51 1.92
C LEU A 96 -4.96 -12.90 3.14
N ASN A 97 -4.97 -13.63 4.26
CA ASN A 97 -4.43 -13.11 5.52
C ASN A 97 -2.92 -12.89 5.38
N PHE A 98 -2.23 -13.79 4.69
CA PHE A 98 -0.79 -13.65 4.44
C PHE A 98 -0.49 -12.48 3.49
N GLN A 99 -1.27 -12.30 2.42
CA GLN A 99 -1.14 -11.13 1.53
C GLN A 99 -1.36 -9.82 2.30
N SER A 100 -2.40 -9.76 3.13
CA SER A 100 -2.70 -8.60 3.98
C SER A 100 -1.56 -8.32 4.97
N GLN A 101 -1.06 -9.37 5.63
CA GLN A 101 0.03 -9.23 6.60
C GLN A 101 1.33 -8.74 5.94
N ILE A 102 1.64 -9.17 4.71
CA ILE A 102 2.78 -8.67 3.92
C ILE A 102 2.66 -7.16 3.72
N VAL A 103 1.49 -6.69 3.29
CA VAL A 103 1.25 -5.26 3.04
C VAL A 103 1.31 -4.47 4.36
N ILE A 104 0.69 -4.99 5.44
CA ILE A 104 0.73 -4.39 6.78
C ILE A 104 2.18 -4.26 7.28
N ASN A 105 2.96 -5.34 7.21
CA ASN A 105 4.36 -5.34 7.66
C ASN A 105 5.22 -4.36 6.88
N TYR A 106 5.03 -4.27 5.57
CA TYR A 106 5.75 -3.31 4.75
C TYR A 106 5.44 -1.86 5.16
N PHE A 107 4.16 -1.50 5.29
CA PHE A 107 3.82 -0.14 5.72
C PHE A 107 4.16 0.12 7.20
N ASN A 108 4.18 -0.90 8.05
CA ASN A 108 4.72 -0.77 9.41
C ASN A 108 6.24 -0.52 9.40
N THR A 109 6.98 -1.05 8.43
CA THR A 109 8.40 -0.72 8.23
C THR A 109 8.57 0.76 7.91
N LEU A 110 7.78 1.29 6.97
CA LEU A 110 7.80 2.72 6.66
C LEU A 110 7.39 3.56 7.87
N LYS A 111 6.32 3.14 8.57
CA LYS A 111 5.88 3.79 9.80
C LYS A 111 7.00 3.85 10.84
N TYR A 112 7.70 2.76 11.08
CA TYR A 112 8.80 2.69 12.03
C TYR A 112 9.86 3.78 11.79
N HIS A 113 10.25 3.99 10.55
CA HIS A 113 11.25 5.00 10.18
C HIS A 113 10.67 6.42 10.24
N TRP A 114 9.44 6.64 9.74
CA TRP A 114 8.79 7.95 9.73
C TRP A 114 8.30 8.42 11.10
N GLU A 115 8.03 7.51 12.05
CA GLU A 115 7.69 7.86 13.44
C GLU A 115 8.86 8.45 14.21
N LYS A 116 10.09 7.99 13.95
CA LYS A 116 11.30 8.56 14.55
C LYS A 116 11.45 10.05 14.28
N GLU A 117 11.01 10.49 13.11
CA GLU A 117 11.02 11.89 12.67
C GLU A 117 9.67 12.58 12.94
N GLU A 118 8.80 11.99 13.74
CA GLU A 118 7.44 12.50 14.05
C GLU A 118 6.57 12.75 12.82
N LEU A 119 6.89 12.12 11.68
CA LEU A 119 6.21 12.36 10.40
C LEU A 119 4.99 11.47 10.21
N TRP A 120 4.99 10.23 10.74
CA TRP A 120 3.87 9.31 10.51
C TRP A 120 2.56 9.83 11.10
N GLY A 121 2.56 10.29 12.33
CA GLY A 121 1.39 10.87 12.99
C GLY A 121 0.93 12.20 12.41
N ASN A 122 1.79 12.90 11.67
CA ASN A 122 1.49 14.19 11.05
C ASN A 122 0.81 14.00 9.69
N ALA A 123 -0.51 13.94 9.67
CA ALA A 123 -1.30 13.69 8.45
C ALA A 123 -1.11 14.72 7.33
N SER A 124 -0.61 15.93 7.64
CA SER A 124 -0.31 16.95 6.64
C SER A 124 1.05 16.73 5.98
N GLN A 125 1.99 16.10 6.69
CA GLN A 125 3.35 15.84 6.24
C GLN A 125 3.55 14.41 5.73
N ASN A 126 2.76 13.44 6.20
CA ASN A 126 2.90 12.05 5.79
C ASN A 126 2.56 11.88 4.30
N VAL A 127 3.59 11.62 3.51
CA VAL A 127 3.48 11.41 2.06
C VAL A 127 2.66 10.17 1.72
N PHE A 128 2.70 9.13 2.54
CA PHE A 128 2.00 7.86 2.31
C PHE A 128 0.48 7.94 2.57
N PHE A 129 0.00 9.06 3.12
CA PHE A 129 -1.43 9.37 3.21
C PHE A 129 -1.96 10.09 1.95
N LYS A 130 -1.12 10.31 0.95
CA LYS A 130 -1.48 10.81 -0.37
C LYS A 130 -1.50 9.67 -1.38
N ALA A 131 -2.36 9.80 -2.39
CA ALA A 131 -2.46 8.78 -3.44
C ALA A 131 -1.11 8.50 -4.12
N ALA A 132 -0.35 9.55 -4.48
CA ALA A 132 0.97 9.39 -5.10
C ALA A 132 1.95 8.64 -4.20
N GLY A 133 1.94 8.91 -2.88
CA GLY A 133 2.80 8.24 -1.92
C GLY A 133 2.46 6.78 -1.71
N PHE A 134 1.18 6.46 -1.57
CA PHE A 134 0.73 5.06 -1.47
C PHE A 134 1.08 4.24 -2.72
N ILE A 135 0.82 4.81 -3.90
CA ILE A 135 1.15 4.16 -5.17
C ILE A 135 2.66 3.94 -5.29
N ALA A 136 3.46 4.98 -5.03
CA ALA A 136 4.92 4.91 -5.09
C ALA A 136 5.50 3.89 -4.10
N ALA A 137 4.97 3.85 -2.87
CA ALA A 137 5.40 2.89 -1.86
C ALA A 137 5.14 1.44 -2.30
N LEU A 138 3.97 1.14 -2.87
CA LEU A 138 3.68 -0.21 -3.37
C LEU A 138 4.48 -0.54 -4.64
N GLU A 139 4.66 0.40 -5.56
CA GLU A 139 5.53 0.21 -6.72
C GLU A 139 6.97 -0.13 -6.28
N PHE A 140 7.50 0.65 -5.34
CA PHE A 140 8.83 0.39 -4.76
C PHE A 140 8.90 -0.96 -4.06
N PHE A 141 7.88 -1.31 -3.25
CA PHE A 141 7.84 -2.60 -2.57
C PHE A 141 7.96 -3.77 -3.55
N PHE A 142 7.08 -3.82 -4.54
CA PHE A 142 7.02 -4.95 -5.47
C PHE A 142 8.20 -5.01 -6.44
N GLU A 143 8.89 -3.89 -6.65
CA GLU A 143 10.06 -3.83 -7.55
C GLU A 143 11.38 -4.12 -6.81
N TYR A 144 11.57 -3.61 -5.59
CA TYR A 144 12.86 -3.65 -4.91
C TYR A 144 12.89 -4.50 -3.64
N ILE A 145 11.79 -4.57 -2.89
CA ILE A 145 11.74 -5.26 -1.58
C ILE A 145 11.21 -6.67 -1.70
N PHE A 146 10.11 -6.85 -2.42
CA PHE A 146 9.46 -8.14 -2.59
C PHE A 146 10.39 -9.24 -3.10
N PRO A 147 11.25 -9.01 -4.14
CA PRO A 147 12.22 -10.02 -4.58
C PRO A 147 13.20 -10.44 -3.48
N LYS A 148 13.70 -9.50 -2.66
CA LYS A 148 14.57 -9.80 -1.50
C LYS A 148 13.85 -10.65 -0.46
N CYS A 149 12.56 -10.36 -0.21
CA CYS A 149 11.73 -11.15 0.71
C CYS A 149 11.48 -12.58 0.19
N ILE A 150 11.29 -12.75 -1.11
CA ILE A 150 11.13 -14.06 -1.74
C ILE A 150 12.43 -14.87 -1.61
N GLU A 151 13.57 -14.28 -1.92
CA GLU A 151 14.89 -14.90 -1.79
C GLU A 151 15.18 -15.32 -0.35
N LYS A 152 14.98 -14.42 0.62
CA LYS A 152 15.16 -14.68 2.05
C LYS A 152 14.03 -15.55 2.64
N LYS A 153 12.94 -15.78 1.93
CA LYS A 153 11.71 -16.46 2.40
C LYS A 153 11.14 -15.83 3.67
N SER A 154 11.21 -14.51 3.78
CA SER A 154 10.77 -13.77 4.96
C SER A 154 10.09 -12.45 4.60
N PHE A 155 8.89 -12.25 5.14
CA PHE A 155 8.15 -10.99 5.13
C PHE A 155 7.93 -10.47 6.57
N LYS A 156 8.75 -10.93 7.51
CA LYS A 156 8.68 -10.48 8.92
C LYS A 156 9.06 -9.01 9.03
N LEU A 157 8.41 -8.31 9.96
CA LEU A 157 8.63 -6.88 10.19
C LEU A 157 10.09 -6.55 10.47
N ASP A 158 10.76 -7.32 11.36
CA ASP A 158 12.16 -7.08 11.72
C ASP A 158 13.10 -7.18 10.50
N TYR A 159 12.86 -8.19 9.65
CA TYR A 159 13.63 -8.33 8.41
C TYR A 159 13.40 -7.13 7.48
N LEU A 160 12.14 -6.73 7.28
CA LEU A 160 11.82 -5.57 6.44
C LEU A 160 12.45 -4.28 6.98
N ILE A 161 12.42 -4.05 8.30
CA ILE A 161 13.06 -2.89 8.93
C ILE A 161 14.58 -2.94 8.68
N SER A 162 15.20 -4.12 8.79
CA SER A 162 16.65 -4.28 8.60
C SER A 162 17.15 -3.96 7.20
N LEU A 163 16.26 -3.98 6.19
CA LEU A 163 16.59 -3.63 4.81
C LEU A 163 16.83 -2.12 4.60
N PHE A 164 16.45 -1.28 5.56
CA PHE A 164 16.55 0.16 5.42
C PHE A 164 17.48 0.79 6.44
N ASP A 165 18.12 1.87 6.02
CA ASP A 165 18.80 2.83 6.87
C ASP A 165 18.51 4.24 6.36
N PHE A 166 17.80 5.01 7.17
CA PHE A 166 17.45 6.40 6.86
C PHE A 166 18.18 7.39 7.79
N SER A 167 19.25 6.96 8.49
CA SER A 167 20.00 7.82 9.42
C SER A 167 20.58 9.05 8.75
N ASP A 168 21.06 8.91 7.52
CA ASP A 168 21.67 9.97 6.71
C ASP A 168 20.76 10.46 5.56
N VAL A 169 19.51 10.02 5.51
CA VAL A 169 18.56 10.34 4.46
C VAL A 169 17.44 11.22 5.01
N THR A 170 17.26 12.39 4.41
CA THR A 170 16.10 13.24 4.72
C THR A 170 14.84 12.58 4.16
N LEU A 171 13.89 12.27 5.05
CA LEU A 171 12.61 11.66 4.67
C LEU A 171 11.73 12.68 3.95
N ILE A 172 11.24 12.29 2.76
CA ILE A 172 10.38 13.13 1.94
C ILE A 172 9.00 13.34 2.58
N THR A 173 8.49 14.55 2.51
CA THR A 173 7.20 14.97 3.06
C THR A 173 6.20 15.34 1.99
N SER A 174 4.92 15.42 2.37
CA SER A 174 3.85 15.85 1.47
C SER A 174 4.03 17.28 0.95
N SER A 175 4.75 18.15 1.68
CA SER A 175 5.02 19.52 1.26
C SER A 175 6.00 19.57 0.09
N GLU A 176 6.97 18.68 0.04
CA GLU A 176 7.99 18.63 -1.01
C GLU A 176 7.43 18.15 -2.36
N ILE A 177 6.41 17.30 -2.33
CA ILE A 177 5.73 16.83 -3.56
C ILE A 177 4.57 17.73 -3.98
N LYS A 178 4.27 18.78 -3.21
CA LYS A 178 3.15 19.68 -3.50
C LYS A 178 3.40 20.46 -4.79
N GLY A 179 2.44 20.39 -5.71
CA GLY A 179 2.54 21.05 -7.02
C GLY A 179 3.21 20.22 -8.11
N SER A 180 3.81 19.09 -7.76
CA SER A 180 4.29 18.12 -8.74
C SER A 180 3.12 17.35 -9.35
N ASP A 181 3.24 16.99 -10.64
CA ASP A 181 2.31 16.02 -11.23
C ASP A 181 2.49 14.63 -10.59
N GLY A 182 1.47 13.77 -10.75
CA GLY A 182 1.45 12.47 -10.07
C GLY A 182 2.62 11.55 -10.44
N LYS A 183 3.20 11.67 -11.64
CA LYS A 183 4.35 10.87 -12.09
C LYS A 183 5.64 11.37 -11.44
N SER A 184 5.84 12.68 -11.45
CA SER A 184 7.01 13.32 -10.83
C SER A 184 7.02 13.09 -9.32
N ALA A 185 5.88 13.27 -8.65
CA ALA A 185 5.73 13.01 -7.22
C ALA A 185 6.10 11.55 -6.87
N ARG A 186 5.58 10.56 -7.62
CA ARG A 186 5.94 9.15 -7.40
C ARG A 186 7.43 8.89 -7.57
N LYS A 187 8.04 9.46 -8.62
CA LYS A 187 9.48 9.32 -8.84
C LYS A 187 10.29 9.84 -7.65
N MET A 188 9.99 11.06 -7.17
CA MET A 188 10.67 11.64 -6.00
C MET A 188 10.59 10.72 -4.77
N ILE A 189 9.40 10.14 -4.52
CA ILE A 189 9.20 9.23 -3.39
C ILE A 189 9.98 7.93 -3.56
N ILE A 190 9.95 7.34 -4.75
CA ILE A 190 10.71 6.11 -5.05
C ILE A 190 12.21 6.35 -4.92
N ASP A 191 12.71 7.48 -5.42
CA ASP A 191 14.13 7.84 -5.32
C ASP A 191 14.55 8.01 -3.84
N ASN A 192 13.74 8.69 -3.02
CA ASN A 192 13.98 8.81 -1.58
C ASN A 192 13.97 7.45 -0.85
N LEU A 193 13.04 6.55 -1.20
CA LEU A 193 13.01 5.20 -0.64
C LEU A 193 14.25 4.38 -1.04
N LYS A 194 14.78 4.57 -2.26
CA LYS A 194 16.01 3.93 -2.72
C LYS A 194 17.24 4.41 -1.96
N GLU A 195 17.32 5.69 -1.66
CA GLU A 195 18.42 6.25 -0.88
C GLU A 195 18.54 5.60 0.51
N GLY A 196 17.38 5.28 1.13
CA GLY A 196 17.34 4.57 2.41
C GLY A 196 17.47 3.05 2.31
N LEU A 197 17.43 2.46 1.11
CA LEU A 197 17.55 1.01 0.94
C LEU A 197 19.02 0.58 1.00
N LYS A 198 19.36 -0.35 1.91
CA LYS A 198 20.70 -0.94 1.98
C LYS A 198 21.00 -1.72 0.71
N THR A 199 22.19 -1.50 0.16
CA THR A 199 22.68 -2.16 -1.06
C THR A 199 23.01 -3.63 -0.85
N GLU A 200 23.41 -4.00 0.38
CA GLU A 200 23.71 -5.37 0.77
C GLU A 200 22.60 -5.91 1.70
N ALA A 201 22.27 -7.18 1.55
CA ALA A 201 21.41 -7.84 2.54
C ALA A 201 22.14 -7.81 3.89
N PRO A 202 21.42 -7.64 5.02
CA PRO A 202 22.04 -7.73 6.34
C PRO A 202 22.76 -9.07 6.45
N GLU A 203 24.07 -9.02 6.78
CA GLU A 203 24.81 -10.24 7.13
C GLU A 203 24.08 -10.93 8.29
N GLU A 204 23.86 -12.23 8.18
CA GLU A 204 23.46 -13.02 9.34
C GLU A 204 24.59 -12.88 10.35
N ASN A 205 24.34 -12.18 11.48
CA ASN A 205 25.23 -12.29 12.62
C ASN A 205 25.24 -13.77 13.02
N GLU A 206 26.32 -14.48 12.67
CA GLU A 206 26.65 -15.75 13.28
C GLU A 206 26.71 -15.47 14.79
N TYR A 207 25.78 -16.06 15.54
CA TYR A 207 25.86 -16.05 16.99
C TYR A 207 27.13 -16.80 17.38
N GLU A 208 28.16 -16.04 17.74
CA GLU A 208 29.26 -16.62 18.50
C GLU A 208 28.71 -17.05 19.86
N TYR A 209 28.95 -18.31 20.21
CA TYR A 209 28.55 -18.96 21.46
C TYR A 209 29.29 -18.40 22.68
#